data_b33ad1bcee8f885b29ba6ba758747168
#
_entry.id   b33ad1bcee8f885b29ba6ba758747168
#
_cell.length_a   1.000
_cell.length_b   1.000
_cell.length_c   1.000
_cell.angle_alpha   90.00
_cell.angle_beta   90.00
_cell.angle_gamma   90.00
#
_symmetry.space_group_name_H-M   'P 1'
#
loop_
_entity.id
_entity.type
_entity.pdbx_description
1 polymer ?
#
loop_
_entity_poly.entity_id
_entity_poly.type
_entity_poly.pdbx_seq_one_letter_code
_entity_poly.pdbx_strand_id
1 'polypeptide(L)'
;LFSLYVTPSATQYRYKIEHKLSSEERIEEINPGRFTSSQSGSATFFVENINNNTLERIFFSSSGGRAEAIESSSTARYIKDKDNRRYILLRDGVISEIIPPDYTTTRKTSYREHGVQLGQAIPEFINTKYDAISTLTLLSIGNRESNAELQSRLLLPIATVLLGFIAFPVSYSSPRKGRYAKVFLGSLIYFSYLIMMSIVEKLYLLGTTPPIFGMWWFHFLMLILILYVYKIDMKTIPSRT
;
A
#
# COMPACT_ATOMS: atom_id res chain seq x y z
N LEU A 1 -10.46 -21.57 3.88
CA LEU A 1 -9.51 -21.78 2.78
C LEU A 1 -9.16 -20.44 2.09
N PHE A 2 -10.15 -19.62 1.71
CA PHE A 2 -9.91 -18.35 1.02
C PHE A 2 -9.00 -17.41 1.83
N SER A 3 -9.29 -17.15 3.09
CA SER A 3 -8.51 -16.26 3.95
C SER A 3 -7.08 -16.75 4.23
N LEU A 4 -6.87 -18.06 4.21
CA LEU A 4 -5.58 -18.67 4.55
C LEU A 4 -4.63 -18.78 3.35
N TYR A 5 -5.16 -18.98 2.13
CA TYR A 5 -4.35 -19.25 0.93
C TYR A 5 -4.57 -18.25 -0.19
N VAL A 6 -5.82 -17.96 -0.54
CA VAL A 6 -6.13 -17.11 -1.70
C VAL A 6 -5.82 -15.64 -1.40
N THR A 7 -6.28 -15.14 -0.25
CA THR A 7 -6.07 -13.74 0.14
C THR A 7 -4.59 -13.35 0.19
N PRO A 8 -3.69 -14.06 0.90
CA PRO A 8 -2.27 -13.68 0.94
C PRO A 8 -1.61 -13.75 -0.44
N SER A 9 -1.95 -14.74 -1.27
CA SER A 9 -1.40 -14.85 -2.62
C SER A 9 -1.85 -13.70 -3.53
N ALA A 10 -3.12 -13.33 -3.47
CA ALA A 10 -3.68 -12.20 -4.22
C ALA A 10 -3.08 -10.86 -3.75
N THR A 11 -2.92 -10.70 -2.43
CA THR A 11 -2.31 -9.50 -1.83
C THR A 11 -0.85 -9.37 -2.22
N GLN A 12 -0.10 -10.46 -2.22
CA GLN A 12 1.29 -10.48 -2.68
C GLN A 12 1.40 -10.08 -4.15
N TYR A 13 0.50 -10.60 -4.99
CA TYR A 13 0.48 -10.26 -6.41
C TYR A 13 0.12 -8.78 -6.62
N ARG A 14 -0.85 -8.26 -5.87
CA ARG A 14 -1.21 -6.84 -5.88
C ARG A 14 -0.01 -5.96 -5.54
N TYR A 15 0.71 -6.24 -4.47
CA TYR A 15 1.89 -5.45 -4.08
C TYR A 15 3.03 -5.53 -5.11
N LYS A 16 3.20 -6.67 -5.77
CA LYS A 16 4.16 -6.78 -6.89
C LYS A 16 3.79 -5.87 -8.05
N ILE A 17 2.50 -5.84 -8.40
CA ILE A 17 2.01 -4.95 -9.48
C ILE A 17 2.15 -3.48 -9.05
N GLU A 18 1.72 -3.11 -7.85
CA GLU A 18 1.85 -1.75 -7.32
C GLU A 18 3.31 -1.30 -7.32
N HIS A 19 4.22 -2.15 -6.88
CA HIS A 19 5.66 -1.87 -6.92
C HIS A 19 6.18 -1.71 -8.36
N LYS A 20 5.74 -2.55 -9.28
CA LYS A 20 6.11 -2.46 -10.69
C LYS A 20 5.59 -1.15 -11.30
N LEU A 21 4.32 -0.83 -11.13
CA LEU A 21 3.72 0.40 -11.63
C LEU A 21 4.40 1.62 -11.04
N SER A 22 4.56 1.70 -9.72
CA SER A 22 5.24 2.84 -9.08
C SER A 22 6.70 2.99 -9.52
N SER A 23 7.32 1.91 -10.00
CA SER A 23 8.66 1.95 -10.55
C SER A 23 8.69 2.33 -12.03
N GLU A 24 7.63 2.04 -12.80
CA GLU A 24 7.50 2.39 -14.22
C GLU A 24 6.99 3.83 -14.38
N GLU A 25 6.00 4.27 -13.62
CA GLU A 25 5.44 5.65 -13.67
C GLU A 25 6.50 6.75 -13.51
N ARG A 26 7.57 6.50 -12.75
CA ARG A 26 8.65 7.48 -12.58
C ARG A 26 9.49 7.72 -13.85
N ILE A 27 9.34 6.91 -14.87
CA ILE A 27 10.10 7.01 -16.13
C ILE A 27 9.21 7.53 -17.26
N GLU A 28 7.91 7.20 -17.25
CA GLU A 28 6.97 7.59 -18.31
C GLU A 28 6.46 9.04 -18.18
N GLU A 29 6.75 9.73 -17.09
CA GLU A 29 6.35 11.13 -16.92
C GLU A 29 7.20 12.15 -17.69
N ILE A 30 8.24 11.73 -18.43
CA ILE A 30 8.96 12.65 -19.30
C ILE A 30 8.15 12.84 -20.58
N ASN A 31 7.26 13.81 -20.55
CA ASN A 31 6.54 14.24 -21.75
C ASN A 31 7.42 15.16 -22.60
N PRO A 32 7.66 14.83 -23.87
CA PRO A 32 8.46 15.68 -24.75
C PRO A 32 7.82 17.07 -24.89
N GLY A 33 8.66 18.08 -24.92
CA GLY A 33 8.24 19.47 -25.05
C GLY A 33 7.75 20.14 -23.75
N ARG A 34 7.88 19.49 -22.59
CA ARG A 34 7.49 20.04 -21.28
C ARG A 34 8.59 19.91 -20.24
N PHE A 35 8.65 20.87 -19.33
CA PHE A 35 9.48 20.76 -18.14
C PHE A 35 8.80 19.83 -17.12
N THR A 36 9.55 18.86 -16.64
CA THR A 36 9.12 17.91 -15.61
C THR A 36 10.04 18.05 -14.39
N SER A 37 9.49 18.34 -13.23
CA SER A 37 10.26 18.46 -12.00
C SER A 37 10.21 17.16 -11.19
N SER A 38 11.32 16.84 -10.52
CA SER A 38 11.36 15.75 -9.55
C SER A 38 10.39 16.02 -8.38
N GLN A 39 9.87 14.97 -7.76
CA GLN A 39 9.00 15.08 -6.58
C GLN A 39 9.63 15.87 -5.42
N SER A 40 10.96 15.86 -5.30
CA SER A 40 11.70 16.68 -4.32
C SER A 40 11.88 18.14 -4.75
N GLY A 41 11.50 18.53 -5.97
CA GLY A 41 11.76 19.86 -6.53
C GLY A 41 13.25 20.16 -6.79
N SER A 42 14.13 19.21 -6.47
CA SER A 42 15.60 19.41 -6.56
C SER A 42 16.18 19.22 -7.98
N ALA A 43 15.38 18.72 -8.90
CA ALA A 43 15.80 18.49 -10.28
C ALA A 43 14.66 18.80 -11.26
N THR A 44 15.00 19.40 -12.39
CA THR A 44 14.04 19.69 -13.46
C THR A 44 14.62 19.19 -14.78
N PHE A 45 13.79 18.49 -15.53
CA PHE A 45 14.12 17.92 -16.84
C PHE A 45 13.28 18.55 -17.93
N PHE A 46 13.89 18.72 -19.07
CA PHE A 46 13.21 19.02 -20.32
C PHE A 46 13.79 18.12 -21.42
N VAL A 47 12.92 17.53 -22.21
CA VAL A 47 13.29 16.71 -23.36
C VAL A 47 12.50 17.23 -24.55
N GLU A 48 13.16 17.56 -25.65
CA GLU A 48 12.44 18.11 -26.80
C GLU A 48 11.72 17.01 -27.58
N ASN A 49 12.37 15.87 -27.81
CA ASN A 49 11.81 14.77 -28.58
C ASN A 49 12.25 13.39 -28.02
N ILE A 50 11.44 12.38 -28.28
CA ILE A 50 11.76 10.99 -27.91
C ILE A 50 11.60 10.11 -29.15
N ASN A 51 12.71 9.53 -29.61
CA ASN A 51 12.75 8.61 -30.72
C ASN A 51 13.34 7.26 -30.33
N ASN A 52 12.58 6.17 -30.45
CA ASN A 52 13.05 4.80 -30.22
C ASN A 52 13.89 4.65 -28.94
N ASN A 53 13.37 5.12 -27.81
CA ASN A 53 14.03 5.07 -26.50
C ASN A 53 15.30 5.95 -26.37
N THR A 54 15.52 6.84 -27.32
CA THR A 54 16.56 7.87 -27.28
C THR A 54 15.90 9.22 -27.07
N LEU A 55 16.34 9.93 -26.05
CA LEU A 55 15.90 11.29 -25.73
C LEU A 55 16.79 12.25 -26.54
N GLU A 56 16.19 13.27 -27.16
CA GLU A 56 16.89 14.25 -27.97
C GLU A 56 16.77 15.65 -27.36
N ARG A 57 17.86 16.41 -27.39
CA ARG A 57 17.97 17.76 -26.86
C ARG A 57 17.44 17.88 -25.42
N ILE A 58 18.25 17.36 -24.51
CA ILE A 58 17.93 17.30 -23.10
C ILE A 58 18.49 18.52 -22.39
N PHE A 59 17.68 19.07 -21.51
CA PHE A 59 18.08 20.05 -20.54
C PHE A 59 17.77 19.51 -19.15
N PHE A 60 18.75 19.55 -18.28
CA PHE A 60 18.65 19.09 -16.90
C PHE A 60 19.18 20.16 -15.97
N SER A 61 18.41 20.53 -14.96
CA SER A 61 18.81 21.41 -13.88
C SER A 61 18.72 20.70 -12.57
N SER A 62 19.75 20.79 -11.74
CA SER A 62 19.75 20.26 -10.39
C SER A 62 20.12 21.35 -9.38
N SER A 63 19.29 21.48 -8.34
CA SER A 63 19.51 22.33 -7.18
C SER A 63 19.39 21.48 -5.92
N GLY A 64 20.45 21.30 -5.18
CA GLY A 64 20.41 20.48 -3.94
C GLY A 64 21.74 19.91 -3.51
N GLY A 65 22.79 20.17 -4.27
CA GLY A 65 24.16 19.84 -3.93
C GLY A 65 24.98 21.04 -3.44
N ARG A 66 26.31 20.90 -3.51
CA ARG A 66 27.27 22.01 -3.23
C ARG A 66 27.28 23.10 -4.31
N ALA A 67 26.64 22.85 -5.45
CA ALA A 67 26.53 23.78 -6.57
C ALA A 67 25.18 23.59 -7.27
N GLU A 68 24.68 24.66 -7.90
CA GLU A 68 23.59 24.55 -8.87
C GLU A 68 24.20 24.18 -10.22
N ALA A 69 23.69 23.10 -10.81
CA ALA A 69 24.19 22.63 -12.09
C ALA A 69 23.09 22.67 -13.15
N ILE A 70 23.44 23.19 -14.30
CA ILE A 70 22.64 23.17 -15.51
C ILE A 70 23.41 22.36 -16.56
N GLU A 71 22.77 21.35 -17.08
CA GLU A 71 23.32 20.44 -18.03
C GLU A 71 22.47 20.40 -19.29
N SER A 72 23.14 20.46 -20.45
CA SER A 72 22.47 20.26 -21.75
C SER A 72 23.22 19.20 -22.55
N SER A 73 22.49 18.29 -23.20
CA SER A 73 23.07 17.26 -24.04
C SER A 73 22.29 17.04 -25.32
N SER A 74 22.98 16.58 -26.34
CA SER A 74 22.38 16.31 -27.65
C SER A 74 21.47 15.11 -27.62
N THR A 75 21.89 14.04 -26.96
CA THR A 75 21.11 12.79 -26.81
C THR A 75 21.28 12.17 -25.44
N ALA A 76 20.29 11.38 -25.03
CA ALA A 76 20.41 10.52 -23.85
C ALA A 76 19.70 9.18 -24.02
N ARG A 77 20.10 8.19 -23.25
CA ARG A 77 19.45 6.87 -23.18
C ARG A 77 19.29 6.41 -21.75
N TYR A 78 18.19 5.72 -21.48
CA TYR A 78 18.04 5.01 -20.23
C TYR A 78 18.88 3.74 -20.23
N ILE A 79 19.68 3.57 -19.20
CA ILE A 79 20.42 2.34 -18.92
C ILE A 79 20.14 1.86 -17.50
N LYS A 80 20.15 0.53 -17.34
CA LYS A 80 20.11 -0.11 -16.01
C LYS A 80 21.45 -0.78 -15.78
N ASP A 81 22.00 -0.57 -14.60
CA ASP A 81 23.19 -1.26 -14.14
C ASP A 81 22.81 -2.66 -13.61
N LYS A 82 23.82 -3.50 -13.36
CA LYS A 82 23.68 -4.85 -12.78
C LYS A 82 22.97 -4.84 -11.43
N ASP A 83 23.11 -3.78 -10.66
CA ASP A 83 22.45 -3.55 -9.37
C ASP A 83 21.03 -2.94 -9.50
N ASN A 84 20.42 -3.03 -10.68
CA ASN A 84 19.10 -2.47 -10.99
C ASN A 84 18.98 -0.95 -10.76
N ARG A 85 20.13 -0.25 -10.68
CA ARG A 85 20.19 1.20 -10.62
C ARG A 85 19.93 1.78 -12.00
N ARG A 86 19.12 2.82 -12.07
CA ARG A 86 18.75 3.48 -13.32
C ARG A 86 19.60 4.73 -13.51
N TYR A 87 20.11 4.86 -14.72
CA TYR A 87 20.88 6.02 -15.15
C TYR A 87 20.30 6.57 -16.45
N ILE A 88 20.38 7.88 -16.62
CA ILE A 88 20.33 8.51 -17.92
C ILE A 88 21.77 8.70 -18.37
N LEU A 89 22.16 8.06 -19.44
CA LEU A 89 23.45 8.27 -20.09
C LEU A 89 23.29 9.40 -21.11
N LEU A 90 23.78 10.56 -20.75
CA LEU A 90 23.79 11.77 -21.57
C LEU A 90 25.03 11.73 -22.49
N ARG A 91 24.87 12.17 -23.74
CA ARG A 91 25.96 12.20 -24.73
C ARG A 91 26.07 13.56 -25.34
N ASP A 92 27.35 13.92 -25.59
CA ASP A 92 27.75 15.16 -26.27
C ASP A 92 27.09 16.40 -25.64
N GLY A 93 27.48 16.66 -24.38
CA GLY A 93 26.86 17.69 -23.58
C GLY A 93 27.84 18.62 -22.88
N VAL A 94 27.25 19.59 -22.20
CA VAL A 94 27.96 20.62 -21.42
C VAL A 94 27.25 20.76 -20.09
N ILE A 95 28.03 20.70 -19.00
CA ILE A 95 27.61 21.03 -17.64
C ILE A 95 28.10 22.45 -17.32
N SER A 96 27.20 23.27 -16.84
CA SER A 96 27.51 24.60 -16.29
C SER A 96 27.18 24.59 -14.79
N GLU A 97 28.18 24.68 -13.96
CA GLU A 97 28.06 24.67 -12.49
C GLU A 97 28.26 26.09 -11.96
N ILE A 98 27.35 26.52 -11.09
CA ILE A 98 27.48 27.77 -10.33
C ILE A 98 27.96 27.41 -8.93
N ILE A 99 29.16 27.86 -8.56
CA ILE A 99 29.82 27.44 -7.32
C ILE A 99 29.63 28.50 -6.22
N PRO A 100 29.02 28.16 -5.09
CA PRO A 100 29.00 29.04 -3.93
C PRO A 100 30.44 29.29 -3.34
N PRO A 101 30.68 30.39 -2.61
CA PRO A 101 29.71 31.35 -2.09
C PRO A 101 29.41 32.54 -3.03
N ASP A 102 30.24 32.77 -4.05
CA ASP A 102 30.19 34.00 -4.83
C ASP A 102 29.08 34.03 -5.89
N TYR A 103 28.57 32.86 -6.30
CA TYR A 103 27.62 32.69 -7.42
C TYR A 103 28.03 33.38 -8.73
N THR A 104 29.24 33.94 -8.78
CA THR A 104 29.81 34.62 -9.93
C THR A 104 30.71 33.70 -10.74
N THR A 105 31.24 32.65 -10.12
CA THR A 105 32.14 31.70 -10.76
C THR A 105 31.32 30.57 -11.41
N THR A 106 31.35 30.52 -12.72
CA THR A 106 30.72 29.46 -13.51
C THR A 106 31.80 28.53 -14.06
N ARG A 107 31.71 27.26 -13.76
CA ARG A 107 32.54 26.22 -14.37
C ARG A 107 31.78 25.57 -15.52
N LYS A 108 32.36 25.57 -16.72
CA LYS A 108 31.79 24.83 -17.86
C LYS A 108 32.67 23.61 -18.15
N THR A 109 32.05 22.45 -18.18
CA THR A 109 32.68 21.17 -18.48
C THR A 109 31.98 20.52 -19.65
N SER A 110 32.71 20.29 -20.74
CA SER A 110 32.18 19.53 -21.89
C SER A 110 32.51 18.06 -21.73
N TYR A 111 31.57 17.19 -22.04
CA TYR A 111 31.75 15.74 -21.91
C TYR A 111 31.21 15.02 -23.16
N ARG A 112 31.77 13.85 -23.44
CA ARG A 112 31.23 12.91 -24.44
C ARG A 112 30.13 12.03 -23.88
N GLU A 113 30.32 11.53 -22.67
CA GLU A 113 29.32 10.74 -21.96
C GLU A 113 29.30 11.14 -20.49
N HIS A 114 28.10 11.31 -19.95
CA HIS A 114 27.86 11.57 -18.54
C HIS A 114 26.66 10.77 -18.05
N GLY A 115 26.83 10.02 -16.95
CA GLY A 115 25.79 9.21 -16.35
C GLY A 115 25.14 9.92 -15.16
N VAL A 116 23.87 10.28 -15.27
CA VAL A 116 23.10 10.85 -14.17
C VAL A 116 22.23 9.75 -13.57
N GLN A 117 22.42 9.46 -12.28
CA GLN A 117 21.60 8.48 -11.59
C GLN A 117 20.20 9.05 -11.34
N LEU A 118 19.18 8.31 -11.81
CA LEU A 118 17.79 8.64 -11.60
C LEU A 118 17.27 8.06 -10.29
N GLY A 119 17.28 8.87 -9.24
CA GLY A 119 16.75 8.46 -7.94
C GLY A 119 17.58 7.34 -7.27
N GLN A 120 17.07 6.84 -6.18
CA GLN A 120 17.65 5.64 -5.55
C GLN A 120 17.35 4.40 -6.40
N ALA A 121 18.24 3.39 -6.35
CA ALA A 121 17.97 2.07 -6.91
C ALA A 121 16.58 1.62 -6.47
N ILE A 122 15.75 1.12 -7.40
CA ILE A 122 14.48 0.51 -7.02
C ILE A 122 14.84 -0.69 -6.16
N PRO A 123 14.52 -0.67 -4.86
CA PRO A 123 14.81 -1.83 -4.02
C PRO A 123 14.09 -3.04 -4.61
N GLU A 124 14.73 -4.19 -4.54
CA GLU A 124 14.07 -5.44 -4.87
C GLU A 124 12.79 -5.53 -4.05
N PHE A 125 11.70 -6.01 -4.68
CA PHE A 125 10.44 -6.17 -3.99
C PHE A 125 10.59 -7.17 -2.84
N ILE A 126 10.81 -6.66 -1.65
CA ILE A 126 10.78 -7.44 -0.42
C ILE A 126 9.42 -7.24 0.21
N ASN A 127 8.65 -8.33 0.28
CA ASN A 127 7.36 -8.29 0.95
C ASN A 127 7.56 -8.23 2.47
N THR A 128 7.43 -7.05 3.03
CA THR A 128 7.54 -6.80 4.48
C THR A 128 6.19 -6.79 5.17
N LYS A 129 5.09 -6.85 4.41
CA LYS A 129 3.73 -6.77 4.97
C LYS A 129 3.20 -8.16 5.30
N TYR A 130 2.82 -8.36 6.54
CA TYR A 130 2.32 -9.65 7.04
C TYR A 130 1.07 -10.16 6.31
N ASP A 131 0.21 -9.27 5.81
CA ASP A 131 -1.00 -9.61 5.06
C ASP A 131 -0.74 -10.33 3.73
N ALA A 132 0.46 -10.18 3.17
CA ALA A 132 0.87 -10.83 1.93
C ALA A 132 1.86 -12.00 2.14
N ILE A 133 2.24 -12.30 3.38
CA ILE A 133 3.10 -13.44 3.70
C ILE A 133 2.27 -14.72 3.76
N SER A 134 2.83 -15.84 3.30
CA SER A 134 2.14 -17.13 3.34
C SER A 134 1.81 -17.55 4.79
N THR A 135 0.68 -18.23 5.00
CA THR A 135 0.25 -18.66 6.32
C THR A 135 1.27 -19.56 7.02
N LEU A 136 1.96 -20.42 6.26
CA LEU A 136 3.00 -21.29 6.81
C LEU A 136 4.23 -20.50 7.27
N THR A 137 4.62 -19.48 6.51
CA THR A 137 5.73 -18.60 6.88
C THR A 137 5.38 -17.76 8.11
N LEU A 138 4.13 -17.27 8.23
CA LEU A 138 3.68 -16.55 9.41
C LEU A 138 3.78 -17.39 10.69
N LEU A 139 3.45 -18.68 10.61
CA LEU A 139 3.61 -19.61 11.74
C LEU A 139 5.06 -19.75 12.17
N SER A 140 6.02 -19.70 11.25
CA SER A 140 7.45 -19.82 11.56
C SER A 140 8.05 -18.54 12.16
N ILE A 141 7.50 -17.36 11.83
CA ILE A 141 7.99 -16.06 12.34
C ILE A 141 7.69 -15.92 13.84
N GLY A 142 6.47 -16.24 14.28
CA GLY A 142 6.09 -16.33 15.68
C GLY A 142 6.09 -15.02 16.47
N ASN A 143 6.29 -13.88 15.84
CA ASN A 143 6.20 -12.57 16.50
C ASN A 143 4.74 -12.13 16.71
N ARG A 144 4.51 -11.04 17.43
CA ARG A 144 3.17 -10.56 17.76
C ARG A 144 2.37 -10.16 16.51
N GLU A 145 3.01 -9.52 15.57
CA GLU A 145 2.41 -9.06 14.31
C GLU A 145 2.00 -10.25 13.42
N SER A 146 2.88 -11.26 13.30
CA SER A 146 2.54 -12.47 12.52
C SER A 146 1.40 -13.25 13.17
N ASN A 147 1.37 -13.32 14.51
CA ASN A 147 0.29 -13.96 15.24
C ASN A 147 -1.03 -13.19 15.14
N ALA A 148 -1.00 -11.85 15.11
CA ALA A 148 -2.17 -11.02 14.87
C ALA A 148 -2.78 -11.34 13.50
N GLU A 149 -1.95 -11.35 12.47
CA GLU A 149 -2.38 -11.66 11.10
C GLU A 149 -2.94 -13.10 10.98
N LEU A 150 -2.28 -14.09 11.60
CA LEU A 150 -2.79 -15.47 11.65
C LEU A 150 -4.16 -15.57 12.31
N GLN A 151 -4.32 -14.91 13.47
CA GLN A 151 -5.60 -14.89 14.17
C GLN A 151 -6.66 -14.19 13.32
N SER A 152 -6.35 -13.06 12.69
CA SER A 152 -7.25 -12.35 11.80
C SER A 152 -7.77 -13.24 10.67
N ARG A 153 -6.88 -14.01 10.01
CA ARG A 153 -7.25 -14.95 8.96
C ARG A 153 -8.18 -16.06 9.41
N LEU A 154 -7.99 -16.57 10.63
CA LEU A 154 -8.85 -17.61 11.23
C LEU A 154 -10.17 -17.04 11.73
N LEU A 155 -10.14 -15.84 12.30
CA LEU A 155 -11.31 -15.21 12.88
C LEU A 155 -12.27 -14.64 11.82
N LEU A 156 -11.80 -14.28 10.64
CA LEU A 156 -12.64 -13.78 9.55
C LEU A 156 -13.77 -14.74 9.14
N PRO A 157 -13.53 -16.04 8.88
CA PRO A 157 -14.60 -17.01 8.63
C PRO A 157 -15.55 -17.17 9.82
N ILE A 158 -15.01 -17.17 11.05
CA ILE A 158 -15.82 -17.26 12.28
C ILE A 158 -16.72 -16.03 12.41
N ALA A 159 -16.17 -14.85 12.16
CA ALA A 159 -16.92 -13.60 12.12
C ALA A 159 -18.10 -13.65 11.16
N THR A 160 -17.87 -14.19 9.96
CA THR A 160 -18.92 -14.34 8.93
C THR A 160 -20.07 -15.22 9.44
N VAL A 161 -19.75 -16.32 10.10
CA VAL A 161 -20.76 -17.22 10.68
C VAL A 161 -21.51 -16.54 11.83
N LEU A 162 -20.82 -15.87 12.74
CA LEU A 162 -21.42 -15.16 13.87
C LEU A 162 -22.36 -14.04 13.39
N LEU A 163 -21.92 -13.26 12.40
CA LEU A 163 -22.75 -12.21 11.82
C LEU A 163 -23.97 -12.78 11.09
N GLY A 164 -23.83 -13.93 10.44
CA GLY A 164 -24.96 -14.65 9.85
C GLY A 164 -26.00 -15.06 10.89
N PHE A 165 -25.54 -15.59 12.03
CA PHE A 165 -26.45 -15.95 13.14
C PHE A 165 -27.16 -14.74 13.74
N ILE A 166 -26.52 -13.61 13.92
CA ILE A 166 -27.18 -12.41 14.46
C ILE A 166 -28.10 -11.75 13.45
N ALA A 167 -27.81 -11.89 12.15
CA ALA A 167 -28.65 -11.35 11.07
C ALA A 167 -30.05 -12.00 11.05
N PHE A 168 -30.14 -13.28 11.42
CA PHE A 168 -31.41 -14.02 11.39
C PHE A 168 -32.49 -13.38 12.30
N PRO A 169 -32.29 -13.20 13.63
CA PRO A 169 -33.30 -12.56 14.47
C PRO A 169 -33.53 -11.09 14.09
N VAL A 170 -32.50 -10.38 13.63
CA VAL A 170 -32.63 -8.99 13.19
C VAL A 170 -33.49 -8.86 11.93
N SER A 171 -33.43 -9.82 11.02
CA SER A 171 -34.20 -9.80 9.76
C SER A 171 -35.69 -10.10 9.97
N TYR A 172 -36.07 -10.80 11.06
CA TYR A 172 -37.47 -11.17 11.30
C TYR A 172 -38.32 -9.93 11.52
N SER A 173 -39.27 -9.67 10.62
CA SER A 173 -40.14 -8.48 10.65
C SER A 173 -41.62 -8.85 10.50
N SER A 174 -42.44 -8.18 11.32
CA SER A 174 -43.88 -8.17 11.07
C SER A 174 -44.22 -7.32 9.82
N PRO A 175 -45.27 -7.66 9.04
CA PRO A 175 -45.61 -6.97 7.78
C PRO A 175 -45.87 -5.47 7.92
N ARG A 176 -46.15 -4.97 9.12
CA ARG A 176 -46.48 -3.56 9.41
C ARG A 176 -45.33 -2.70 9.87
N LYS A 177 -44.12 -3.27 10.15
CA LYS A 177 -42.94 -2.51 10.59
C LYS A 177 -42.00 -2.29 9.41
N GLY A 178 -41.52 -1.07 9.28
CA GLY A 178 -40.71 -0.63 8.14
C GLY A 178 -39.47 -1.51 7.89
N ARG A 179 -39.42 -2.10 6.69
CA ARG A 179 -38.33 -2.97 6.22
C ARG A 179 -36.97 -2.27 6.28
N TYR A 180 -36.92 -1.00 5.95
CA TYR A 180 -35.67 -0.23 5.89
C TYR A 180 -35.00 -0.03 7.24
N ALA A 181 -35.77 0.10 8.33
CA ALA A 181 -35.20 0.25 9.66
C ALA A 181 -34.37 -0.97 10.08
N LYS A 182 -34.75 -2.17 9.62
CA LYS A 182 -34.01 -3.40 9.92
C LYS A 182 -32.76 -3.59 9.08
N VAL A 183 -32.79 -3.18 7.83
CA VAL A 183 -31.59 -3.12 6.99
C VAL A 183 -30.58 -2.15 7.59
N PHE A 184 -31.04 -0.99 8.03
CA PHE A 184 -30.18 -0.01 8.74
C PHE A 184 -29.59 -0.59 10.03
N LEU A 185 -30.40 -1.26 10.86
CA LEU A 185 -29.93 -1.90 12.09
C LEU A 185 -28.91 -3.01 11.79
N GLY A 186 -29.14 -3.84 10.78
CA GLY A 186 -28.21 -4.88 10.36
C GLY A 186 -26.87 -4.30 9.87
N SER A 187 -26.92 -3.23 9.09
CA SER A 187 -25.73 -2.51 8.64
C SER A 187 -24.97 -1.89 9.82
N LEU A 188 -25.68 -1.31 10.79
CA LEU A 188 -25.07 -0.73 11.98
C LEU A 188 -24.35 -1.79 12.81
N ILE A 189 -24.96 -2.96 13.02
CA ILE A 189 -24.34 -4.09 13.72
C ILE A 189 -23.08 -4.54 12.97
N TYR A 190 -23.15 -4.68 11.66
CA TYR A 190 -22.02 -5.08 10.83
C TYR A 190 -20.83 -4.10 10.95
N PHE A 191 -21.08 -2.81 10.74
CA PHE A 191 -20.02 -1.80 10.84
C PHE A 191 -19.46 -1.67 12.27
N SER A 192 -20.31 -1.75 13.29
CA SER A 192 -19.86 -1.75 14.68
C SER A 192 -18.95 -2.94 14.97
N TYR A 193 -19.30 -4.11 14.43
CA TYR A 193 -18.46 -5.30 14.55
C TYR A 193 -17.08 -5.11 13.90
N LEU A 194 -17.02 -4.56 12.67
CA LEU A 194 -15.76 -4.31 11.98
C LEU A 194 -14.87 -3.31 12.74
N ILE A 195 -15.47 -2.25 13.27
CA ILE A 195 -14.74 -1.25 14.06
C ILE A 195 -14.18 -1.88 15.33
N MET A 196 -14.99 -2.64 16.04
CA MET A 196 -14.56 -3.34 17.27
C MET A 196 -13.45 -4.35 16.97
N MET A 197 -13.53 -5.09 15.87
CA MET A 197 -12.48 -6.02 15.45
C MET A 197 -11.15 -5.30 15.22
N SER A 198 -11.17 -4.14 14.56
CA SER A 198 -9.97 -3.31 14.35
C SER A 198 -9.39 -2.76 15.67
N ILE A 199 -10.24 -2.44 16.63
CA ILE A 199 -9.81 -2.01 17.97
C ILE A 199 -9.15 -3.18 18.70
N VAL A 200 -9.75 -4.36 18.69
CA VAL A 200 -9.23 -5.57 19.34
C VAL A 200 -7.86 -5.95 18.76
N GLU A 201 -7.70 -5.87 17.44
CA GLU A 201 -6.42 -6.11 16.78
C GLU A 201 -5.35 -5.11 17.25
N LYS A 202 -5.67 -3.83 17.31
CA LYS A 202 -4.75 -2.80 17.82
C LYS A 202 -4.39 -3.02 19.29
N LEU A 203 -5.34 -3.37 20.15
CA LEU A 203 -5.09 -3.70 21.55
C LEU A 203 -4.17 -4.91 21.70
N TYR A 204 -4.33 -5.91 20.82
CA TYR A 204 -3.43 -7.05 20.77
C TYR A 204 -2.02 -6.64 20.34
N LEU A 205 -1.88 -5.85 19.28
CA LEU A 205 -0.59 -5.36 18.79
C LEU A 205 0.14 -4.49 19.82
N LEU A 206 -0.58 -3.64 20.53
CA LEU A 206 -0.05 -2.80 21.63
C LEU A 206 0.36 -3.59 22.88
N GLY A 207 0.00 -4.87 22.97
CA GLY A 207 0.36 -5.70 24.11
C GLY A 207 -0.56 -5.61 25.32
N THR A 208 -1.67 -4.89 25.22
CA THR A 208 -2.66 -4.74 26.29
C THR A 208 -3.41 -6.06 26.55
N THR A 209 -3.62 -6.86 25.51
CA THR A 209 -4.23 -8.19 25.63
C THR A 209 -3.16 -9.27 25.81
N PRO A 210 -3.29 -10.16 26.82
CA PRO A 210 -2.38 -11.29 26.97
C PRO A 210 -2.38 -12.19 25.73
N PRO A 211 -1.23 -12.76 25.35
CA PRO A 211 -1.13 -13.62 24.16
C PRO A 211 -2.06 -14.83 24.16
N ILE A 212 -2.37 -15.36 25.35
CA ILE A 212 -3.25 -16.52 25.54
C ILE A 212 -4.68 -16.24 25.08
N PHE A 213 -5.19 -15.03 25.39
CA PHE A 213 -6.54 -14.64 24.96
C PHE A 213 -6.56 -14.14 23.51
N GLY A 214 -5.44 -13.59 23.01
CA GLY A 214 -5.33 -13.10 21.65
C GLY A 214 -6.47 -12.15 21.29
N MET A 215 -7.05 -12.36 20.12
CA MET A 215 -8.25 -11.65 19.64
C MET A 215 -9.53 -12.48 19.79
N TRP A 216 -9.43 -13.74 20.31
CA TRP A 216 -10.54 -14.69 20.42
C TRP A 216 -11.62 -14.26 21.41
N TRP A 217 -11.26 -13.55 22.48
CA TRP A 217 -12.18 -13.10 23.52
C TRP A 217 -13.35 -12.29 23.00
N PHE A 218 -13.13 -11.48 21.98
CA PHE A 218 -14.18 -10.68 21.35
C PHE A 218 -15.23 -11.55 20.66
N HIS A 219 -14.79 -12.59 19.94
CA HIS A 219 -15.68 -13.55 19.30
C HIS A 219 -16.48 -14.37 20.31
N PHE A 220 -15.86 -14.70 21.45
CA PHE A 220 -16.57 -15.31 22.58
C PHE A 220 -17.67 -14.40 23.12
N LEU A 221 -17.38 -13.13 23.31
CA LEU A 221 -18.35 -12.15 23.76
C LEU A 221 -19.51 -12.02 22.77
N MET A 222 -19.21 -11.98 21.47
CA MET A 222 -20.23 -11.97 20.41
C MET A 222 -21.08 -13.24 20.41
N LEU A 223 -20.49 -14.40 20.62
CA LEU A 223 -21.24 -15.66 20.73
C LEU A 223 -22.22 -15.64 21.91
N ILE A 224 -21.77 -15.16 23.07
CA ILE A 224 -22.63 -14.99 24.25
C ILE A 224 -23.79 -14.05 23.96
N LEU A 225 -23.51 -12.92 23.28
CA LEU A 225 -24.54 -11.96 22.88
C LEU A 225 -25.58 -12.60 21.95
N ILE A 226 -25.13 -13.37 20.96
CA ILE A 226 -26.01 -14.10 20.04
C ILE A 226 -26.90 -15.06 20.79
N LEU A 227 -26.35 -15.90 21.68
CA LEU A 227 -27.11 -16.85 22.48
C LEU A 227 -28.14 -16.15 23.41
N TYR A 228 -27.77 -14.99 23.95
CA TYR A 228 -28.68 -14.17 24.75
C TYR A 228 -29.86 -13.65 23.89
N VAL A 229 -29.60 -13.12 22.71
CA VAL A 229 -30.65 -12.64 21.77
C VAL A 229 -31.60 -13.76 21.39
N TYR A 230 -31.09 -14.95 21.06
CA TYR A 230 -31.91 -16.10 20.72
C TYR A 230 -32.78 -16.57 21.90
N LYS A 231 -32.22 -16.55 23.13
CA LYS A 231 -32.99 -16.92 24.35
C LYS A 231 -34.16 -15.97 24.59
N ILE A 232 -34.01 -14.70 24.30
CA ILE A 232 -35.08 -13.70 24.42
C ILE A 232 -36.13 -13.92 23.33
N ASP A 233 -35.68 -14.10 22.09
CA ASP A 233 -36.58 -14.25 20.94
C ASP A 233 -37.45 -15.52 21.06
N MET A 234 -36.89 -16.62 21.57
CA MET A 234 -37.65 -17.86 21.84
C MET A 234 -38.71 -17.70 22.95
N LYS A 235 -38.48 -16.76 23.89
CA LYS A 235 -39.49 -16.48 24.95
C LYS A 235 -40.64 -15.60 24.43
N THR A 236 -40.46 -14.89 23.36
CA THR A 236 -41.45 -13.98 22.78
C THR A 236 -42.33 -14.63 21.70
N ILE A 237 -41.99 -15.86 21.29
CA ILE A 237 -42.83 -16.64 20.38
C ILE A 237 -43.93 -17.34 21.23
N PRO A 238 -45.21 -16.90 21.22
CA PRO A 238 -46.27 -17.60 21.94
C PRO A 238 -46.37 -18.99 21.32
N SER A 239 -46.40 -20.02 22.19
CA SER A 239 -46.68 -21.39 21.78
C SER A 239 -47.98 -21.40 20.99
N ARG A 240 -47.91 -21.61 19.69
CA ARG A 240 -49.08 -21.94 18.87
C ARG A 240 -49.44 -23.37 19.24
N THR A 241 -50.30 -23.53 20.22
CA THR A 241 -51.18 -24.69 20.37
C THR A 241 -52.40 -24.51 19.52
#